data_b204002b652688dae6b7b389ebf4a186
#
_entry.id   b204002b652688dae6b7b389ebf4a186
#
_cell.length_a   1.000
_cell.length_b   1.000
_cell.length_c   1.000
_cell.angle_alpha   90.00
_cell.angle_beta   90.00
_cell.angle_gamma   90.00
#
_symmetry.space_group_name_H-M   'P 1'
#
loop_
_entity.id
_entity.type
_entity.pdbx_description
1 polymer ?
#
loop_
_entity_poly.entity_id
_entity_poly.type
_entity_poly.pdbx_seq_one_letter_code
_entity_poly.pdbx_strand_id
1 'polypeptide(L)'
;NERTAAEQGNQTRNALISELVERYFGLALAMQVVEVRRQVVDGVRRHLEDAVALEKNGMIAQSERLYVEFKMAEAERELANAELQAQTIASALNSTLGQDNAWQPVTSMFIVDRVEDVAYYQDLAQDRNPLLNQVSLKRQLAEEGVRAQRADFLPQVAAIGGGSFYNYQVAGLVPRWAVGVGVNIKIFDGLNREYKYSAAKQTVRRVGELQNKAGKDISVLVEKLYNQMMNYRNQMTSIDASLKFAEEYLRMKNAAFLEGMSSSSDLIDAELNLAGVRTERLQAAYNFDLLLAQLLEAAGISDEFSAYARRADARPILFDKK
;
A
#
# COMPACT_ATOMS: atom_id res chain seq x y z
N ASN A 1 24.91 -13.84 -1.39
CA ASN A 1 24.78 -12.37 -1.56
C ASN A 1 23.87 -12.02 -2.76
N GLU A 2 24.10 -12.58 -3.96
CA GLU A 2 23.30 -12.29 -5.16
C GLU A 2 21.80 -12.62 -4.97
N ARG A 3 21.48 -13.82 -4.49
CA ARG A 3 20.08 -14.22 -4.23
C ARG A 3 19.40 -13.33 -3.20
N THR A 4 20.10 -12.90 -2.17
CA THR A 4 19.54 -11.97 -1.17
C THR A 4 19.27 -10.60 -1.79
N ALA A 5 20.14 -10.10 -2.66
CA ALA A 5 19.94 -8.86 -3.39
C ALA A 5 18.75 -8.95 -4.36
N ALA A 6 18.56 -10.10 -5.02
CA ALA A 6 17.39 -10.35 -5.87
C ALA A 6 16.08 -10.28 -5.06
N GLU A 7 16.02 -10.93 -3.89
CA GLU A 7 14.83 -10.87 -3.03
C GLU A 7 14.57 -9.47 -2.44
N GLN A 8 15.64 -8.68 -2.19
CA GLN A 8 15.49 -7.28 -1.83
C GLN A 8 14.89 -6.46 -2.99
N GLY A 9 15.32 -6.73 -4.22
CA GLY A 9 14.75 -6.13 -5.43
C GLY A 9 13.26 -6.47 -5.58
N ASN A 10 12.87 -7.73 -5.36
CA ASN A 10 11.47 -8.16 -5.39
C ASN A 10 10.64 -7.46 -4.30
N GLN A 11 11.18 -7.34 -3.09
CA GLN A 11 10.52 -6.61 -1.99
C GLN A 11 10.29 -5.15 -2.35
N THR A 12 11.32 -4.46 -2.86
CA THR A 12 11.21 -3.05 -3.27
C THR A 12 10.19 -2.90 -4.41
N ARG A 13 10.21 -3.80 -5.39
CA ARG A 13 9.23 -3.78 -6.49
C ARG A 13 7.79 -3.93 -5.99
N ASN A 14 7.54 -4.90 -5.11
CA ASN A 14 6.21 -5.11 -4.54
C ASN A 14 5.73 -3.89 -3.75
N ALA A 15 6.59 -3.30 -2.92
CA ALA A 15 6.28 -2.09 -2.17
C ALA A 15 6.00 -0.88 -3.09
N LEU A 16 6.78 -0.71 -4.17
CA LEU A 16 6.54 0.35 -5.16
C LEU A 16 5.20 0.18 -5.90
N ILE A 17 4.78 -1.06 -6.18
CA ILE A 17 3.45 -1.32 -6.77
C ILE A 17 2.35 -0.90 -5.81
N SER A 18 2.43 -1.29 -4.53
CA SER A 18 1.46 -0.89 -3.50
C SER A 18 1.43 0.64 -3.33
N GLU A 19 2.58 1.30 -3.29
CA GLU A 19 2.68 2.76 -3.20
C GLU A 19 2.07 3.44 -4.45
N LEU A 20 2.30 2.89 -5.64
CA LEU A 20 1.70 3.41 -6.86
C LEU A 20 0.18 3.27 -6.84
N VAL A 21 -0.35 2.14 -6.39
CA VAL A 21 -1.79 1.92 -6.22
C VAL A 21 -2.38 2.94 -5.26
N GLU A 22 -1.75 3.14 -4.09
CA GLU A 22 -2.18 4.13 -3.08
C GLU A 22 -2.25 5.53 -3.68
N ARG A 23 -1.20 5.99 -4.37
CA ARG A 23 -1.14 7.34 -4.94
C ARG A 23 -2.08 7.52 -6.13
N TYR A 24 -2.19 6.52 -6.99
CA TYR A 24 -3.08 6.56 -8.16
C TYR A 24 -4.55 6.59 -7.75
N PHE A 25 -4.99 5.67 -6.89
CA PHE A 25 -6.38 5.66 -6.42
C PHE A 25 -6.66 6.76 -5.40
N GLY A 26 -5.63 7.24 -4.67
CA GLY A 26 -5.72 8.44 -3.86
C GLY A 26 -6.06 9.68 -4.70
N LEU A 27 -5.43 9.83 -5.88
CA LEU A 27 -5.77 10.89 -6.82
C LEU A 27 -7.18 10.70 -7.39
N ALA A 28 -7.55 9.46 -7.75
CA ALA A 28 -8.89 9.14 -8.24
C ALA A 28 -9.96 9.52 -7.21
N LEU A 29 -9.77 9.16 -5.94
CA LEU A 29 -10.64 9.55 -4.84
C LEU A 29 -10.75 11.07 -4.70
N ALA A 30 -9.60 11.76 -4.65
CA ALA A 30 -9.58 13.21 -4.46
C ALA A 30 -10.33 13.94 -5.58
N MET A 31 -10.17 13.53 -6.83
CA MET A 31 -10.90 14.10 -7.97
C MET A 31 -12.41 13.82 -7.88
N GLN A 32 -12.83 12.64 -7.42
CA GLN A 32 -14.23 12.32 -7.21
C GLN A 32 -14.83 13.14 -6.06
N VAL A 33 -14.07 13.38 -4.98
CA VAL A 33 -14.48 14.24 -3.86
C VAL A 33 -14.66 15.70 -4.33
N VAL A 34 -13.76 16.22 -5.18
CA VAL A 34 -13.93 17.55 -5.79
C VAL A 34 -15.27 17.62 -6.53
N GLU A 35 -15.63 16.59 -7.29
CA GLU A 35 -16.90 16.56 -8.02
C GLU A 35 -18.12 16.50 -7.08
N VAL A 36 -18.03 15.75 -5.96
CA VAL A 36 -19.07 15.78 -4.90
C VAL A 36 -19.21 17.19 -4.33
N ARG A 37 -18.11 17.87 -3.98
CA ARG A 37 -18.14 19.23 -3.44
C ARG A 37 -18.68 20.24 -4.46
N ARG A 38 -18.37 20.08 -5.75
CA ARG A 38 -18.92 20.92 -6.83
C ARG A 38 -20.43 20.79 -6.91
N GLN A 39 -20.98 19.57 -6.79
CA GLN A 39 -22.43 19.37 -6.76
C GLN A 39 -23.09 20.03 -5.55
N VAL A 40 -22.45 20.01 -4.36
CA VAL A 40 -22.95 20.74 -3.19
C VAL A 40 -23.01 22.23 -3.47
N VAL A 41 -21.96 22.83 -4.05
CA VAL A 41 -21.96 24.25 -4.43
C VAL A 41 -23.10 24.56 -5.40
N ASP A 42 -23.30 23.72 -6.41
CA ASP A 42 -24.38 23.90 -7.39
C ASP A 42 -25.77 23.71 -6.77
N GLY A 43 -25.91 22.77 -5.81
CA GLY A 43 -27.17 22.59 -5.05
C GLY A 43 -27.52 23.82 -4.19
N VAL A 44 -26.53 24.24 -3.36
CA VAL A 44 -26.72 25.40 -2.48
C VAL A 44 -26.93 26.70 -3.28
N ARG A 45 -26.29 26.85 -4.46
CA ARG A 45 -26.51 28.00 -5.36
C ARG A 45 -27.95 28.07 -5.84
N ARG A 46 -28.52 26.97 -6.35
CA ARG A 46 -29.92 26.90 -6.74
C ARG A 46 -30.84 27.24 -5.57
N HIS A 47 -30.54 26.67 -4.39
CA HIS A 47 -31.30 26.96 -3.19
C HIS A 47 -31.23 28.46 -2.78
N LEU A 48 -30.07 29.11 -2.96
CA LEU A 48 -29.94 30.57 -2.72
C LEU A 48 -30.79 31.38 -3.70
N GLU A 49 -30.84 31.02 -4.97
CA GLU A 49 -31.70 31.65 -5.97
C GLU A 49 -33.19 31.55 -5.59
N ASP A 50 -33.63 30.37 -5.16
CA ASP A 50 -34.99 30.13 -4.67
C ASP A 50 -35.26 30.92 -3.39
N ALA A 51 -34.36 30.97 -2.43
CA ALA A 51 -34.50 31.71 -1.18
C ALA A 51 -34.62 33.23 -1.43
N VAL A 52 -33.83 33.78 -2.36
CA VAL A 52 -33.92 35.18 -2.76
C VAL A 52 -35.29 35.48 -3.36
N ALA A 53 -35.80 34.60 -4.23
CA ALA A 53 -37.13 34.76 -4.83
C ALA A 53 -38.28 34.69 -3.80
N LEU A 54 -38.19 33.75 -2.85
CA LEU A 54 -39.18 33.56 -1.78
C LEU A 54 -39.17 34.70 -0.78
N GLU A 55 -38.01 35.25 -0.38
CA GLU A 55 -37.91 36.42 0.49
C GLU A 55 -38.55 37.65 -0.19
N LYS A 56 -38.25 37.88 -1.48
CA LYS A 56 -38.83 38.99 -2.24
C LYS A 56 -40.36 38.96 -2.28
N ASN A 57 -40.93 37.75 -2.25
CA ASN A 57 -42.38 37.54 -2.20
C ASN A 57 -42.95 37.50 -0.76
N GLY A 58 -42.11 37.70 0.25
CA GLY A 58 -42.51 37.65 1.67
C GLY A 58 -42.85 36.27 2.20
N MET A 59 -42.42 35.21 1.50
CA MET A 59 -42.72 33.81 1.85
C MET A 59 -41.75 33.24 2.88
N ILE A 60 -40.52 33.79 2.95
CA ILE A 60 -39.52 33.41 3.97
C ILE A 60 -38.91 34.68 4.61
N ALA A 61 -38.32 34.52 5.79
CA ALA A 61 -37.65 35.60 6.50
C ALA A 61 -36.25 35.86 5.89
N GLN A 62 -35.76 37.10 6.02
CA GLN A 62 -34.41 37.50 5.62
C GLN A 62 -33.34 36.64 6.28
N SER A 63 -33.56 36.19 7.50
CA SER A 63 -32.63 35.28 8.21
C SER A 63 -32.40 33.93 7.49
N GLU A 64 -33.44 33.43 6.82
CA GLU A 64 -33.33 32.18 6.02
C GLU A 64 -32.40 32.40 4.81
N ARG A 65 -32.59 33.50 4.07
CA ARG A 65 -31.67 33.82 2.94
C ARG A 65 -30.23 34.03 3.41
N LEU A 66 -30.03 34.82 4.49
CA LEU A 66 -28.70 35.06 5.05
C LEU A 66 -28.02 33.74 5.50
N TYR A 67 -28.80 32.79 6.01
CA TYR A 67 -28.30 31.46 6.35
C TYR A 67 -27.81 30.70 5.11
N VAL A 68 -28.57 30.76 4.01
CA VAL A 68 -28.16 30.10 2.75
C VAL A 68 -26.91 30.77 2.16
N GLU A 69 -26.81 32.12 2.19
CA GLU A 69 -25.59 32.84 1.78
C GLU A 69 -24.35 32.42 2.58
N PHE A 70 -24.51 32.29 3.90
CA PHE A 70 -23.44 31.77 4.76
C PHE A 70 -23.02 30.34 4.33
N LYS A 71 -24.00 29.46 4.09
CA LYS A 71 -23.74 28.08 3.66
C LYS A 71 -23.15 28.01 2.26
N MET A 72 -23.49 28.93 1.37
CA MET A 72 -22.84 29.04 0.05
C MET A 72 -21.36 29.36 0.17
N ALA A 73 -20.98 30.33 0.98
CA ALA A 73 -19.60 30.68 1.23
C ALA A 73 -18.80 29.51 1.89
N GLU A 74 -19.48 28.76 2.76
CA GLU A 74 -18.90 27.56 3.37
C GLU A 74 -18.67 26.46 2.31
N ALA A 75 -19.63 26.18 1.45
CA ALA A 75 -19.53 25.19 0.38
C ALA A 75 -18.43 25.55 -0.64
N GLU A 76 -18.30 26.81 -1.03
CA GLU A 76 -17.23 27.29 -1.92
C GLU A 76 -15.84 27.10 -1.29
N ARG A 77 -15.70 27.39 0.00
CA ARG A 77 -14.44 27.14 0.74
C ARG A 77 -14.09 25.65 0.76
N GLU A 78 -15.07 24.77 1.02
CA GLU A 78 -14.85 23.33 1.04
C GLU A 78 -14.49 22.77 -0.35
N LEU A 79 -15.07 23.33 -1.42
CA LEU A 79 -14.66 22.99 -2.79
C LEU A 79 -13.21 23.40 -3.06
N ALA A 80 -12.84 24.65 -2.73
CA ALA A 80 -11.47 25.12 -2.90
C ALA A 80 -10.45 24.29 -2.11
N ASN A 81 -10.78 23.88 -0.88
CA ASN A 81 -9.95 22.99 -0.09
C ASN A 81 -9.78 21.62 -0.75
N ALA A 82 -10.83 21.02 -1.29
CA ALA A 82 -10.79 19.75 -1.99
C ALA A 82 -9.93 19.83 -3.27
N GLU A 83 -10.02 20.92 -4.03
CA GLU A 83 -9.21 21.17 -5.23
C GLU A 83 -7.72 21.28 -4.88
N LEU A 84 -7.35 22.00 -3.83
CA LEU A 84 -5.98 22.10 -3.34
C LEU A 84 -5.44 20.75 -2.87
N GLN A 85 -6.26 19.96 -2.20
CA GLN A 85 -5.90 18.62 -1.76
C GLN A 85 -5.66 17.69 -2.95
N ALA A 86 -6.53 17.73 -3.97
CA ALA A 86 -6.35 16.94 -5.19
C ALA A 86 -5.05 17.33 -5.92
N GLN A 87 -4.72 18.61 -5.98
CA GLN A 87 -3.46 19.11 -6.54
C GLN A 87 -2.24 18.60 -5.77
N THR A 88 -2.30 18.60 -4.45
CA THR A 88 -1.22 18.06 -3.59
C THR A 88 -0.99 16.58 -3.84
N ILE A 89 -2.07 15.79 -3.95
CA ILE A 89 -2.00 14.35 -4.23
C ILE A 89 -1.46 14.10 -5.66
N ALA A 90 -1.86 14.92 -6.65
CA ALA A 90 -1.32 14.85 -8.00
C ALA A 90 0.20 15.12 -8.02
N SER A 91 0.67 16.11 -7.26
CA SER A 91 2.11 16.39 -7.12
C SER A 91 2.87 15.22 -6.48
N ALA A 92 2.27 14.53 -5.50
CA ALA A 92 2.85 13.33 -4.91
C ALA A 92 2.97 12.18 -5.92
N LEU A 93 1.95 11.97 -6.77
CA LEU A 93 2.00 10.98 -7.86
C LEU A 93 3.09 11.33 -8.88
N ASN A 94 3.18 12.60 -9.29
CA ASN A 94 4.21 13.11 -10.20
C ASN A 94 5.62 12.82 -9.65
N SER A 95 5.84 13.06 -8.37
CA SER A 95 7.11 12.75 -7.70
C SER A 95 7.46 11.27 -7.77
N THR A 96 6.47 10.37 -7.62
CA THR A 96 6.70 8.92 -7.74
C THR A 96 7.04 8.49 -9.15
N LEU A 97 6.37 9.08 -10.15
CA LEU A 97 6.56 8.72 -11.55
C LEU A 97 7.77 9.43 -12.18
N GLY A 98 8.38 10.41 -11.50
CA GLY A 98 9.47 11.22 -12.03
C GLY A 98 9.07 12.07 -13.25
N GLN A 99 7.79 12.41 -13.36
CA GLN A 99 7.21 13.16 -14.47
C GLN A 99 6.28 14.24 -13.94
N ASP A 100 6.30 15.40 -14.58
CA ASP A 100 5.39 16.50 -14.23
C ASP A 100 4.26 16.59 -15.27
N ASN A 101 3.23 15.78 -15.09
CA ASN A 101 2.08 15.69 -15.98
C ASN A 101 0.77 15.93 -15.24
N ALA A 102 -0.23 16.41 -15.94
CA ALA A 102 -1.61 16.44 -15.45
C ALA A 102 -2.27 15.08 -15.65
N TRP A 103 -2.07 14.16 -14.68
CA TRP A 103 -2.64 12.83 -14.72
C TRP A 103 -4.15 12.85 -14.47
N GLN A 104 -4.87 12.11 -15.30
CA GLN A 104 -6.29 11.80 -15.07
C GLN A 104 -6.44 10.28 -14.90
N PRO A 105 -6.78 9.79 -13.70
CA PRO A 105 -7.04 8.38 -13.48
C PRO A 105 -8.18 7.88 -14.37
N VAL A 106 -7.90 6.88 -15.20
CA VAL A 106 -8.87 6.26 -16.10
C VAL A 106 -9.48 4.98 -15.52
N THR A 107 -8.78 4.34 -14.58
CA THR A 107 -9.29 3.17 -13.86
C THR A 107 -10.05 3.64 -12.65
N SER A 108 -11.32 3.22 -12.54
CA SER A 108 -12.17 3.51 -11.39
C SER A 108 -11.74 2.69 -10.18
N MET A 109 -11.96 3.24 -8.97
CA MET A 109 -11.97 2.43 -7.76
C MET A 109 -13.00 1.31 -7.91
N PHE A 110 -12.77 0.16 -7.29
CA PHE A 110 -13.63 -1.00 -7.48
C PHE A 110 -13.80 -1.81 -6.20
N ILE A 111 -14.82 -2.65 -6.19
CA ILE A 111 -15.02 -3.69 -5.16
C ILE A 111 -15.17 -5.03 -5.88
N VAL A 112 -14.44 -6.04 -5.43
CA VAL A 112 -14.56 -7.41 -5.95
C VAL A 112 -15.54 -8.18 -5.07
N ASP A 113 -16.56 -8.77 -5.70
CA ASP A 113 -17.61 -9.50 -4.96
C ASP A 113 -17.11 -10.85 -4.42
N ARG A 114 -16.20 -11.51 -5.13
CA ARG A 114 -15.62 -12.80 -4.72
C ARG A 114 -14.12 -12.67 -4.57
N VAL A 115 -13.65 -12.89 -3.36
CA VAL A 115 -12.23 -12.91 -3.00
C VAL A 115 -11.92 -14.31 -2.50
N GLU A 116 -10.75 -14.83 -2.82
CA GLU A 116 -10.25 -16.11 -2.35
C GLU A 116 -10.19 -16.13 -0.81
N ASP A 117 -10.19 -17.32 -0.21
CA ASP A 117 -10.14 -17.46 1.26
C ASP A 117 -8.79 -16.95 1.81
N VAL A 118 -8.79 -16.53 3.07
CA VAL A 118 -7.58 -16.03 3.76
C VAL A 118 -6.45 -17.05 3.74
N ALA A 119 -6.77 -18.34 3.83
CA ALA A 119 -5.77 -19.43 3.77
C ALA A 119 -4.97 -19.40 2.44
N TYR A 120 -5.63 -19.11 1.31
CA TYR A 120 -4.97 -18.97 0.01
C TYR A 120 -3.86 -17.92 0.03
N TYR A 121 -4.13 -16.73 0.60
CA TYR A 121 -3.14 -15.66 0.69
C TYR A 121 -2.04 -15.97 1.72
N GLN A 122 -2.38 -16.68 2.80
CA GLN A 122 -1.40 -17.12 3.80
C GLN A 122 -0.42 -18.13 3.20
N ASP A 123 -0.91 -19.11 2.43
CA ASP A 123 -0.07 -20.10 1.75
C ASP A 123 0.84 -19.43 0.72
N LEU A 124 0.29 -18.52 -0.10
CA LEU A 124 1.11 -17.73 -1.05
C LEU A 124 2.19 -16.91 -0.33
N ALA A 125 1.84 -16.29 0.80
CA ALA A 125 2.81 -15.51 1.56
C ALA A 125 3.95 -16.36 2.10
N GLN A 126 3.67 -17.60 2.57
CA GLN A 126 4.72 -18.51 3.02
C GLN A 126 5.70 -18.90 1.89
N ASP A 127 5.19 -19.02 0.67
CA ASP A 127 5.99 -19.47 -0.48
C ASP A 127 6.67 -18.31 -1.24
N ARG A 128 6.01 -17.16 -1.35
CA ARG A 128 6.39 -16.07 -2.28
C ARG A 128 6.80 -14.76 -1.61
N ASN A 129 6.56 -14.59 -0.31
CA ASN A 129 6.90 -13.33 0.36
C ASN A 129 8.41 -13.11 0.35
N PRO A 130 8.93 -12.00 -0.24
CA PRO A 130 10.37 -11.76 -0.38
C PRO A 130 11.11 -11.65 0.96
N LEU A 131 10.43 -11.17 2.01
CA LEU A 131 11.01 -11.08 3.35
C LEU A 131 11.27 -12.47 3.94
N LEU A 132 10.32 -13.40 3.80
CA LEU A 132 10.48 -14.79 4.26
C LEU A 132 11.58 -15.50 3.48
N ASN A 133 11.66 -15.27 2.16
CA ASN A 133 12.73 -15.78 1.31
C ASN A 133 14.10 -15.25 1.76
N GLN A 134 14.21 -13.95 2.08
CA GLN A 134 15.46 -13.39 2.62
C GLN A 134 15.88 -14.03 3.94
N VAL A 135 14.93 -14.28 4.85
CA VAL A 135 15.24 -14.95 6.13
C VAL A 135 15.66 -16.39 5.90
N SER A 136 15.03 -17.10 4.96
CA SER A 136 15.43 -18.45 4.54
C SER A 136 16.87 -18.48 3.98
N LEU A 137 17.21 -17.53 3.12
CA LEU A 137 18.59 -17.38 2.61
C LEU A 137 19.60 -17.06 3.71
N LYS A 138 19.22 -16.23 4.71
CA LYS A 138 20.07 -15.98 5.89
C LYS A 138 20.31 -17.24 6.72
N ARG A 139 19.31 -18.12 6.83
CA ARG A 139 19.47 -19.42 7.49
C ARG A 139 20.45 -20.30 6.73
N GLN A 140 20.30 -20.42 5.40
CA GLN A 140 21.24 -21.15 4.56
C GLN A 140 22.68 -20.63 4.73
N LEU A 141 22.85 -19.30 4.73
CA LEU A 141 24.15 -18.68 4.97
C LEU A 141 24.73 -19.03 6.35
N ALA A 142 23.91 -19.06 7.38
CA ALA A 142 24.34 -19.48 8.72
C ALA A 142 24.72 -20.96 8.75
N GLU A 143 24.02 -21.85 8.03
CA GLU A 143 24.34 -23.26 7.89
C GLU A 143 25.69 -23.46 7.17
N GLU A 144 25.94 -22.68 6.09
CA GLU A 144 27.28 -22.68 5.43
C GLU A 144 28.37 -22.16 6.38
N GLY A 145 28.06 -21.19 7.24
CA GLY A 145 28.97 -20.75 8.31
C GLY A 145 29.36 -21.88 9.26
N VAL A 146 28.43 -22.75 9.63
CA VAL A 146 28.73 -23.95 10.44
C VAL A 146 29.65 -24.90 9.66
N ARG A 147 29.40 -25.11 8.36
CA ARG A 147 30.26 -25.94 7.49
C ARG A 147 31.68 -25.38 7.40
N ALA A 148 31.81 -24.07 7.24
CA ALA A 148 33.11 -23.40 7.21
C ALA A 148 33.86 -23.57 8.53
N GLN A 149 33.20 -23.36 9.69
CA GLN A 149 33.83 -23.61 10.99
C GLN A 149 34.20 -25.09 11.22
N ARG A 150 33.44 -26.04 10.64
CA ARG A 150 33.79 -27.46 10.67
C ARG A 150 35.01 -27.74 9.83
N ALA A 151 35.23 -27.05 8.71
CA ALA A 151 36.42 -27.22 7.87
C ALA A 151 37.71 -26.82 8.58
N ASP A 152 37.67 -25.93 9.59
CA ASP A 152 38.82 -25.54 10.40
C ASP A 152 39.39 -26.70 11.26
N PHE A 153 38.64 -27.79 11.42
CA PHE A 153 39.12 -29.00 12.08
C PHE A 153 39.89 -29.96 11.13
N LEU A 154 39.84 -29.68 9.81
CA LEU A 154 40.52 -30.51 8.81
C LEU A 154 41.89 -29.92 8.48
N PRO A 155 42.84 -30.79 8.00
CA PRO A 155 44.10 -30.31 7.46
C PRO A 155 43.89 -29.33 6.31
N GLN A 156 44.56 -28.18 6.37
CA GLN A 156 44.56 -27.22 5.27
C GLN A 156 45.68 -27.55 4.29
N VAL A 157 45.31 -27.82 3.05
CA VAL A 157 46.26 -28.11 1.97
C VAL A 157 46.29 -26.89 1.03
N ALA A 158 47.47 -26.34 0.82
CA ALA A 158 47.69 -25.21 -0.08
C ALA A 158 48.75 -25.55 -1.12
N ALA A 159 48.48 -25.27 -2.38
CA ALA A 159 49.50 -25.23 -3.42
C ALA A 159 50.18 -23.86 -3.41
N ILE A 160 51.48 -23.83 -3.30
CA ILE A 160 52.26 -22.59 -3.25
C ILE A 160 53.18 -22.60 -4.47
N GLY A 161 53.14 -21.54 -5.26
CA GLY A 161 54.04 -21.31 -6.39
C GLY A 161 54.62 -19.90 -6.34
N GLY A 162 55.93 -19.80 -6.52
CA GLY A 162 56.62 -18.51 -6.58
C GLY A 162 57.71 -18.49 -7.64
N GLY A 163 57.95 -17.37 -8.26
CA GLY A 163 59.01 -17.16 -9.21
C GLY A 163 59.58 -15.76 -9.10
N SER A 164 60.90 -15.60 -9.41
CA SER A 164 61.57 -14.29 -9.47
C SER A 164 61.75 -13.84 -10.90
N PHE A 165 61.30 -12.63 -11.23
CA PHE A 165 61.50 -12.00 -12.52
C PHE A 165 62.88 -11.31 -12.65
N TYR A 166 63.61 -11.16 -11.53
CA TYR A 166 64.89 -10.48 -11.50
C TYR A 166 66.05 -11.48 -11.35
N ASN A 167 67.14 -11.24 -12.11
CA ASN A 167 68.34 -12.05 -12.12
C ASN A 167 69.28 -11.54 -11.00
N TYR A 168 69.14 -12.07 -9.76
CA TYR A 168 70.12 -11.78 -8.71
C TYR A 168 71.28 -12.75 -8.82
N GLN A 169 72.53 -12.23 -8.82
CA GLN A 169 73.75 -13.00 -8.95
C GLN A 169 74.06 -13.94 -7.76
N VAL A 170 73.23 -13.98 -6.75
CA VAL A 170 73.29 -14.94 -5.56
C VAL A 170 72.51 -16.23 -5.83
N ALA A 171 72.09 -16.43 -7.06
CA ALA A 171 71.10 -17.41 -7.47
C ALA A 171 71.60 -18.87 -7.62
N GLY A 172 72.74 -19.16 -7.18
CA GLY A 172 73.18 -20.63 -7.11
C GLY A 172 72.45 -21.47 -6.06
N LEU A 173 71.71 -20.79 -5.11
CA LEU A 173 71.06 -21.47 -3.97
C LEU A 173 69.54 -21.40 -4.02
N VAL A 174 68.91 -20.59 -4.89
CA VAL A 174 67.43 -20.43 -4.96
C VAL A 174 66.96 -20.66 -6.39
N PRO A 175 66.13 -21.67 -6.65
CA PRO A 175 65.58 -21.91 -7.99
C PRO A 175 64.76 -20.70 -8.48
N ARG A 176 64.83 -20.41 -9.81
CA ARG A 176 64.04 -19.30 -10.45
C ARG A 176 62.54 -19.43 -10.28
N TRP A 177 62.09 -20.62 -10.05
CA TRP A 177 60.70 -20.94 -9.73
C TRP A 177 60.66 -22.11 -8.78
N ALA A 178 59.70 -22.11 -7.89
CA ALA A 178 59.41 -23.22 -6.97
C ALA A 178 57.92 -23.46 -6.92
N VAL A 179 57.53 -24.72 -6.93
CA VAL A 179 56.18 -25.18 -6.69
C VAL A 179 56.22 -26.15 -5.53
N GLY A 180 55.32 -25.99 -4.59
CA GLY A 180 55.22 -26.84 -3.41
C GLY A 180 53.79 -27.06 -2.95
N VAL A 181 53.61 -28.13 -2.17
CA VAL A 181 52.33 -28.37 -1.47
C VAL A 181 52.63 -28.29 0.02
N GLY A 182 51.93 -27.34 0.69
CA GLY A 182 51.99 -27.19 2.14
C GLY A 182 50.76 -27.81 2.79
N VAL A 183 50.96 -28.59 3.86
CA VAL A 183 49.87 -29.10 4.69
C VAL A 183 50.00 -28.51 6.08
N ASN A 184 48.96 -27.81 6.55
CA ASN A 184 48.93 -27.23 7.88
C ASN A 184 47.83 -27.91 8.72
N ILE A 185 48.21 -28.43 9.89
CA ILE A 185 47.29 -29.03 10.85
C ILE A 185 47.44 -28.31 12.18
N LYS A 186 46.39 -27.70 12.65
CA LYS A 186 46.32 -27.11 13.98
C LYS A 186 45.96 -28.20 14.99
N ILE A 187 46.92 -28.66 15.77
CA ILE A 187 46.71 -29.74 16.77
C ILE A 187 45.95 -29.20 17.98
N PHE A 188 46.32 -28.02 18.48
CA PHE A 188 45.71 -27.38 19.62
C PHE A 188 45.71 -25.84 19.45
N ASP A 189 44.59 -25.17 19.72
CA ASP A 189 44.44 -23.74 19.60
C ASP A 189 43.68 -23.10 20.81
N GLY A 190 43.74 -23.76 21.99
CA GLY A 190 43.08 -23.29 23.19
C GLY A 190 41.55 -23.40 23.16
N LEU A 191 40.98 -24.36 22.45
CA LEU A 191 39.53 -24.62 22.26
C LEU A 191 38.83 -23.53 21.42
N ASN A 192 39.56 -22.67 20.71
CA ASN A 192 39.00 -21.59 19.92
C ASN A 192 38.10 -22.12 18.79
N ARG A 193 38.46 -23.20 18.13
CA ARG A 193 37.64 -23.84 17.07
C ARG A 193 36.33 -24.38 17.61
N GLU A 194 36.36 -25.02 18.79
CA GLU A 194 35.20 -25.60 19.44
C GLU A 194 34.19 -24.48 19.83
N TYR A 195 34.66 -23.38 20.38
CA TYR A 195 33.83 -22.22 20.72
C TYR A 195 33.25 -21.56 19.47
N LYS A 196 34.04 -21.37 18.41
CA LYS A 196 33.57 -20.81 17.12
C LYS A 196 32.53 -21.71 16.48
N TYR A 197 32.75 -23.00 16.45
CA TYR A 197 31.79 -23.96 15.94
C TYR A 197 30.48 -23.97 16.74
N SER A 198 30.57 -23.95 18.08
CA SER A 198 29.41 -23.84 18.94
C SER A 198 28.64 -22.50 18.70
N ALA A 199 29.33 -21.37 18.58
CA ALA A 199 28.73 -20.07 18.27
C ALA A 199 28.02 -20.06 16.91
N ALA A 200 28.62 -20.67 15.89
CA ALA A 200 28.00 -20.84 14.58
C ALA A 200 26.68 -21.65 14.66
N LYS A 201 26.65 -22.74 15.42
CA LYS A 201 25.43 -23.54 15.67
C LYS A 201 24.34 -22.72 16.37
N GLN A 202 24.69 -21.89 17.36
CA GLN A 202 23.74 -21.02 18.02
C GLN A 202 23.20 -19.97 17.05
N THR A 203 24.01 -19.49 16.11
CA THR A 203 23.56 -18.57 15.05
C THR A 203 22.50 -19.22 14.16
N VAL A 204 22.69 -20.49 13.74
CA VAL A 204 21.66 -21.22 12.97
C VAL A 204 20.36 -21.35 13.75
N ARG A 205 20.42 -21.71 15.05
CA ARG A 205 19.23 -21.77 15.91
C ARG A 205 18.51 -20.43 15.99
N ARG A 206 19.25 -19.36 16.26
CA ARG A 206 18.69 -18.00 16.34
C ARG A 206 18.01 -17.60 15.03
N VAL A 207 18.61 -17.84 13.86
CA VAL A 207 18.00 -17.53 12.57
C VAL A 207 16.77 -18.41 12.30
N GLY A 208 16.79 -19.69 12.74
CA GLY A 208 15.63 -20.56 12.67
C GLY A 208 14.45 -20.04 13.46
N GLU A 209 14.66 -19.56 14.69
CA GLU A 209 13.60 -18.94 15.49
C GLU A 209 13.09 -17.62 14.88
N LEU A 210 13.99 -16.81 14.28
CA LEU A 210 13.58 -15.62 13.54
C LEU A 210 12.73 -15.96 12.32
N GLN A 211 13.04 -17.05 11.60
CA GLN A 211 12.25 -17.53 10.46
C GLN A 211 10.86 -17.96 10.91
N ASN A 212 10.75 -18.75 11.99
CA ASN A 212 9.47 -19.17 12.54
C ASN A 212 8.62 -17.97 12.99
N LYS A 213 9.26 -16.99 13.64
CA LYS A 213 8.58 -15.75 14.06
C LYS A 213 8.09 -14.97 12.85
N ALA A 214 8.95 -14.72 11.86
CA ALA A 214 8.59 -13.97 10.66
C ALA A 214 7.43 -14.62 9.91
N GLY A 215 7.41 -15.96 9.77
CA GLY A 215 6.30 -16.68 9.16
C GLY A 215 4.98 -16.46 9.87
N LYS A 216 4.97 -16.48 11.22
CA LYS A 216 3.78 -16.20 12.02
C LYS A 216 3.34 -14.73 11.90
N ASP A 217 4.29 -13.79 11.97
CA ASP A 217 4.01 -12.36 11.87
C ASP A 217 3.37 -12.02 10.49
N ILE A 218 3.88 -12.61 9.41
CA ILE A 218 3.30 -12.43 8.07
C ILE A 218 1.91 -13.07 7.95
N SER A 219 1.68 -14.26 8.51
CA SER A 219 0.35 -14.88 8.51
C SER A 219 -0.67 -14.00 9.24
N VAL A 220 -0.31 -13.41 10.38
CA VAL A 220 -1.16 -12.49 11.13
C VAL A 220 -1.40 -11.19 10.35
N LEU A 221 -0.37 -10.67 9.65
CA LEU A 221 -0.50 -9.48 8.80
C LEU A 221 -1.49 -9.73 7.66
N VAL A 222 -1.36 -10.87 6.96
CA VAL A 222 -2.27 -11.27 5.88
C VAL A 222 -3.71 -11.38 6.40
N GLU A 223 -3.93 -12.04 7.54
CA GLU A 223 -5.25 -12.15 8.15
C GLU A 223 -5.84 -10.78 8.50
N LYS A 224 -5.03 -9.89 9.08
CA LYS A 224 -5.46 -8.52 9.41
C LYS A 224 -5.89 -7.75 8.16
N LEU A 225 -5.05 -7.75 7.11
CA LEU A 225 -5.33 -7.03 5.87
C LEU A 225 -6.58 -7.60 5.18
N TYR A 226 -6.70 -8.91 5.12
CA TYR A 226 -7.87 -9.60 4.59
C TYR A 226 -9.15 -9.21 5.33
N ASN A 227 -9.15 -9.30 6.65
CA ASN A 227 -10.34 -8.97 7.47
C ASN A 227 -10.73 -7.49 7.34
N GLN A 228 -9.77 -6.58 7.28
CA GLN A 228 -10.04 -5.16 7.06
C GLN A 228 -10.62 -4.90 5.66
N MET A 229 -10.06 -5.51 4.62
CA MET A 229 -10.56 -5.43 3.25
C MET A 229 -12.00 -5.95 3.16
N MET A 230 -12.27 -7.11 3.76
CA MET A 230 -13.61 -7.72 3.78
C MET A 230 -14.62 -6.86 4.56
N ASN A 231 -14.18 -6.15 5.59
CA ASN A 231 -15.03 -5.21 6.31
C ASN A 231 -15.53 -4.09 5.38
N TYR A 232 -14.65 -3.46 4.60
CA TYR A 232 -15.06 -2.42 3.64
C TYR A 232 -15.99 -2.98 2.55
N ARG A 233 -15.72 -4.18 2.04
CA ARG A 233 -16.63 -4.86 1.10
C ARG A 233 -18.03 -5.04 1.69
N ASN A 234 -18.12 -5.49 2.95
CA ASN A 234 -19.41 -5.72 3.62
C ASN A 234 -20.14 -4.41 3.95
N GLN A 235 -19.40 -3.35 4.32
CA GLN A 235 -19.96 -2.01 4.56
C GLN A 235 -20.61 -1.43 3.32
N MET A 236 -20.13 -1.75 2.12
CA MET A 236 -20.66 -1.21 0.87
C MET A 236 -22.16 -1.46 0.72
N THR A 237 -22.69 -2.61 1.16
CA THR A 237 -24.13 -2.90 1.10
C THR A 237 -24.94 -1.92 1.96
N SER A 238 -24.43 -1.59 3.15
CA SER A 238 -25.06 -0.62 4.05
C SER A 238 -24.97 0.81 3.50
N ILE A 239 -23.81 1.16 2.94
CA ILE A 239 -23.57 2.48 2.33
C ILE A 239 -24.48 2.68 1.11
N ASP A 240 -24.65 1.66 0.26
CA ASP A 240 -25.53 1.71 -0.91
C ASP A 240 -27.00 1.90 -0.49
N ALA A 241 -27.43 1.32 0.64
CA ALA A 241 -28.76 1.56 1.22
C ALA A 241 -28.90 2.99 1.76
N SER A 242 -27.87 3.49 2.46
CA SER A 242 -27.81 4.87 2.96
C SER A 242 -27.82 5.88 1.82
N LEU A 243 -27.17 5.58 0.70
CA LEU A 243 -27.18 6.45 -0.48
C LEU A 243 -28.58 6.60 -1.07
N LYS A 244 -29.31 5.49 -1.24
CA LYS A 244 -30.70 5.52 -1.72
C LYS A 244 -31.60 6.34 -0.80
N PHE A 245 -31.44 6.17 0.51
CA PHE A 245 -32.19 6.95 1.50
C PHE A 245 -31.84 8.45 1.40
N ALA A 246 -30.57 8.81 1.35
CA ALA A 246 -30.14 10.20 1.30
C ALA A 246 -30.58 10.91 0.01
N GLU A 247 -30.59 10.22 -1.13
CA GLU A 247 -31.10 10.76 -2.41
C GLU A 247 -32.61 11.05 -2.32
N GLU A 248 -33.40 10.11 -1.80
CA GLU A 248 -34.83 10.31 -1.65
C GLU A 248 -35.16 11.34 -0.57
N TYR A 249 -34.40 11.39 0.53
CA TYR A 249 -34.56 12.38 1.58
C TYR A 249 -34.31 13.79 1.07
N LEU A 250 -33.25 14.01 0.29
CA LEU A 250 -33.00 15.31 -0.36
C LEU A 250 -34.13 15.68 -1.31
N ARG A 251 -34.62 14.74 -2.13
CA ARG A 251 -35.73 14.96 -3.05
C ARG A 251 -36.99 15.43 -2.30
N MET A 252 -37.32 14.75 -1.19
CA MET A 252 -38.47 15.09 -0.36
C MET A 252 -38.31 16.46 0.31
N LYS A 253 -37.15 16.79 0.86
CA LYS A 253 -36.85 18.05 1.52
C LYS A 253 -36.92 19.23 0.54
N ASN A 254 -36.42 19.03 -0.68
CA ASN A 254 -36.51 20.04 -1.73
C ASN A 254 -37.97 20.34 -2.12
N ALA A 255 -38.80 19.31 -2.32
CA ALA A 255 -40.21 19.48 -2.59
C ALA A 255 -40.96 20.20 -1.43
N ALA A 256 -40.69 19.79 -0.19
CA ALA A 256 -41.28 20.41 1.00
C ALA A 256 -40.86 21.87 1.19
N PHE A 257 -39.62 22.22 0.84
CA PHE A 257 -39.14 23.62 0.91
C PHE A 257 -39.90 24.52 -0.08
N LEU A 258 -40.08 24.07 -1.32
CA LEU A 258 -40.81 24.83 -2.34
C LEU A 258 -42.29 25.08 -1.96
N GLU A 259 -42.87 24.20 -1.14
CA GLU A 259 -44.23 24.35 -0.59
C GLU A 259 -44.28 25.09 0.75
N GLY A 260 -43.13 25.58 1.26
CA GLY A 260 -43.03 26.29 2.54
C GLY A 260 -43.17 25.41 3.78
N MET A 261 -43.06 24.05 3.62
CA MET A 261 -43.22 23.09 4.70
C MET A 261 -41.87 22.61 5.29
N SER A 262 -40.77 23.09 4.78
CA SER A 262 -39.40 22.79 5.27
C SER A 262 -38.55 24.05 5.32
N SER A 263 -37.64 24.16 6.26
CA SER A 263 -36.71 25.29 6.38
C SER A 263 -35.51 25.15 5.42
N SER A 264 -34.85 26.29 5.18
CA SER A 264 -33.57 26.32 4.44
C SER A 264 -32.50 25.45 5.09
N SER A 265 -32.47 25.38 6.44
CA SER A 265 -31.52 24.51 7.16
C SER A 265 -31.78 23.03 6.90
N ASP A 266 -33.04 22.61 6.89
CA ASP A 266 -33.42 21.22 6.61
C ASP A 266 -32.99 20.75 5.22
N LEU A 267 -33.14 21.62 4.20
CA LEU A 267 -32.73 21.29 2.83
C LEU A 267 -31.22 21.22 2.68
N ILE A 268 -30.49 22.17 3.27
CA ILE A 268 -29.03 22.17 3.26
C ILE A 268 -28.46 20.95 4.02
N ASP A 269 -29.04 20.59 5.16
CA ASP A 269 -28.63 19.41 5.92
C ASP A 269 -28.87 18.14 5.12
N ALA A 270 -29.93 18.03 4.34
CA ALA A 270 -30.18 16.94 3.43
C ALA A 270 -29.14 16.87 2.28
N GLU A 271 -28.77 18.02 1.70
CA GLU A 271 -27.71 18.12 0.67
C GLU A 271 -26.34 17.66 1.21
N LEU A 272 -25.97 18.17 2.39
CA LEU A 272 -24.71 17.81 3.05
C LEU A 272 -24.68 16.32 3.48
N ASN A 273 -25.81 15.79 3.92
CA ASN A 273 -25.94 14.37 4.24
C ASN A 273 -25.68 13.50 2.99
N LEU A 274 -26.31 13.81 1.86
CA LEU A 274 -26.07 13.09 0.61
C LEU A 274 -24.61 13.17 0.18
N ALA A 275 -23.99 14.36 0.25
CA ALA A 275 -22.57 14.53 -0.05
C ALA A 275 -21.68 13.71 0.88
N GLY A 276 -22.01 13.62 2.16
CA GLY A 276 -21.33 12.80 3.16
C GLY A 276 -21.37 11.31 2.80
N VAL A 277 -22.55 10.77 2.50
CA VAL A 277 -22.73 9.36 2.11
C VAL A 277 -22.02 9.05 0.79
N ARG A 278 -22.04 9.94 -0.18
CA ARG A 278 -21.28 9.79 -1.44
C ARG A 278 -19.78 9.72 -1.19
N THR A 279 -19.26 10.61 -0.35
CA THR A 279 -17.85 10.62 0.03
C THR A 279 -17.46 9.35 0.79
N GLU A 280 -18.31 8.89 1.73
CA GLU A 280 -18.10 7.62 2.46
C GLU A 280 -18.02 6.42 1.52
N ARG A 281 -18.90 6.38 0.51
CA ARG A 281 -18.89 5.31 -0.51
C ARG A 281 -17.59 5.27 -1.30
N LEU A 282 -17.10 6.43 -1.74
CA LEU A 282 -15.83 6.55 -2.46
C LEU A 282 -14.65 6.16 -1.57
N GLN A 283 -14.66 6.61 -0.31
CA GLN A 283 -13.61 6.29 0.66
C GLN A 283 -13.56 4.79 0.99
N ALA A 284 -14.72 4.14 1.09
CA ALA A 284 -14.79 2.70 1.33
C ALA A 284 -14.21 1.90 0.16
N ALA A 285 -14.48 2.31 -1.09
CA ALA A 285 -13.90 1.70 -2.28
C ALA A 285 -12.38 1.89 -2.33
N TYR A 286 -11.90 3.11 -2.08
CA TYR A 286 -10.46 3.39 -2.00
C TYR A 286 -9.75 2.54 -0.95
N ASN A 287 -10.33 2.44 0.26
CA ASN A 287 -9.75 1.64 1.32
C ASN A 287 -9.73 0.14 0.98
N PHE A 288 -10.75 -0.35 0.25
CA PHE A 288 -10.73 -1.72 -0.26
C PHE A 288 -9.58 -1.94 -1.24
N ASP A 289 -9.40 -1.05 -2.23
CA ASP A 289 -8.33 -1.14 -3.23
C ASP A 289 -6.95 -1.08 -2.58
N LEU A 290 -6.76 -0.18 -1.61
CA LEU A 290 -5.52 -0.04 -0.87
C LEU A 290 -5.19 -1.31 -0.07
N LEU A 291 -6.16 -1.85 0.66
CA LEU A 291 -5.98 -3.06 1.45
C LEU A 291 -5.78 -4.30 0.57
N LEU A 292 -6.42 -4.37 -0.59
CA LEU A 292 -6.16 -5.40 -1.59
C LEU A 292 -4.71 -5.34 -2.08
N ALA A 293 -4.21 -4.15 -2.42
CA ALA A 293 -2.82 -3.99 -2.86
C ALA A 293 -1.82 -4.42 -1.78
N GLN A 294 -2.06 -4.02 -0.52
CA GLN A 294 -1.23 -4.42 0.62
C GLN A 294 -1.32 -5.92 0.92
N LEU A 295 -2.48 -6.54 0.75
CA LEU A 295 -2.68 -7.98 0.89
C LEU A 295 -1.87 -8.75 -0.16
N LEU A 296 -1.93 -8.32 -1.42
CA LEU A 296 -1.17 -8.90 -2.52
C LEU A 296 0.34 -8.69 -2.35
N GLU A 297 0.76 -7.56 -1.79
CA GLU A 297 2.16 -7.30 -1.39
C GLU A 297 2.61 -8.30 -0.33
N ALA A 298 1.84 -8.45 0.74
CA ALA A 298 2.14 -9.40 1.81
C ALA A 298 2.16 -10.85 1.31
N ALA A 299 1.30 -11.19 0.34
CA ALA A 299 1.26 -12.49 -0.33
C ALA A 299 2.40 -12.66 -1.37
N GLY A 300 3.15 -11.61 -1.72
CA GLY A 300 4.23 -11.67 -2.70
C GLY A 300 3.78 -11.70 -4.16
N ILE A 301 2.57 -11.22 -4.45
CA ILE A 301 1.93 -11.24 -5.78
C ILE A 301 1.36 -9.87 -6.18
N SER A 302 2.04 -8.77 -5.82
CA SER A 302 1.59 -7.40 -6.13
C SER A 302 1.26 -7.18 -7.61
N ASP A 303 1.94 -7.87 -8.53
CA ASP A 303 1.71 -7.78 -9.98
C ASP A 303 0.28 -8.19 -10.38
N GLU A 304 -0.41 -8.99 -9.57
CA GLU A 304 -1.77 -9.48 -9.84
C GLU A 304 -2.85 -8.41 -9.56
N PHE A 305 -2.52 -7.28 -8.94
CA PHE A 305 -3.50 -6.23 -8.64
C PHE A 305 -4.29 -5.78 -9.88
N SER A 306 -3.62 -5.59 -11.01
CA SER A 306 -4.28 -5.19 -12.25
C SER A 306 -5.24 -6.26 -12.80
N ALA A 307 -5.02 -7.55 -12.49
CA ALA A 307 -5.92 -8.63 -12.85
C ALA A 307 -7.20 -8.58 -12.02
N TYR A 308 -7.11 -8.26 -10.70
CA TYR A 308 -8.28 -8.05 -9.86
C TYR A 308 -9.16 -6.90 -10.35
N ALA A 309 -8.57 -5.79 -10.76
CA ALA A 309 -9.30 -4.64 -11.32
C ALA A 309 -10.05 -4.97 -12.63
N ARG A 310 -9.62 -6.02 -13.37
CA ARG A 310 -10.23 -6.46 -14.63
C ARG A 310 -11.16 -7.66 -14.48
N ARG A 311 -11.38 -8.17 -13.29
CA ARG A 311 -12.27 -9.31 -13.06
C ARG A 311 -13.70 -8.94 -13.42
N ALA A 312 -14.44 -9.91 -13.91
CA ALA A 312 -15.85 -9.72 -14.30
C ALA A 312 -16.77 -9.39 -13.12
N ASP A 313 -16.36 -9.74 -11.90
CA ASP A 313 -17.05 -9.45 -10.65
C ASP A 313 -16.50 -8.19 -9.93
N ALA A 314 -15.57 -7.47 -10.55
CA ALA A 314 -15.12 -6.17 -10.08
C ALA A 314 -16.15 -5.10 -10.45
N ARG A 315 -16.83 -4.54 -9.43
CA ARG A 315 -17.80 -3.45 -9.61
C ARG A 315 -17.08 -2.10 -9.53
N PRO A 316 -17.08 -1.28 -10.60
CA PRO A 316 -16.52 0.05 -10.53
C PRO A 316 -17.36 0.94 -9.62
N ILE A 317 -16.70 1.74 -8.79
CA ILE A 317 -17.32 2.70 -7.90
C ILE A 317 -16.93 4.09 -8.39
N LEU A 318 -17.92 4.79 -8.92
CA LEU A 318 -17.80 6.14 -9.46
C LEU A 318 -18.79 7.05 -8.76
N PHE A 319 -18.50 8.34 -8.82
CA PHE A 319 -19.48 9.36 -8.56
C PHE A 319 -20.40 9.48 -9.80
N ASP A 320 -21.68 9.12 -9.64
CA ASP A 320 -22.68 9.22 -10.71
C ASP A 320 -23.10 10.70 -10.87
N LYS A 321 -22.81 11.26 -12.05
CA LYS A 321 -23.38 12.58 -12.46
C LYS A 321 -24.81 12.35 -12.92
N LYS A 322 -25.76 12.35 -11.99
CA LYS A 322 -27.19 12.49 -12.36
C LYS A 322 -27.65 13.92 -12.25
#